data_c564a842766148937a65c368658e0b8e
#
_entry.id   c564a842766148937a65c368658e0b8e
#
_cell.length_a   1.000
_cell.length_b   1.000
_cell.length_c   1.000
_cell.angle_alpha   90.00
_cell.angle_beta   90.00
_cell.angle_gamma   90.00
#
_symmetry.space_group_name_H-M   'P 1'
#
loop_
_entity.id
_entity.type
_entity.pdbx_description
1 polymer ?
#
loop_
_entity_poly.entity_id
_entity_poly.type
_entity_poly.pdbx_seq_one_letter_code
_entity_poly.pdbx_strand_id
1 'polypeptide(L)'
;QCGGIVSAVYGAKIMKEQDLIPEGYKVMVVGTVQEEDCDGLCWQYIINEDKVRPEFVVSTEPTDGGIYRGQRGRMEIRIDVKGVSCHGSAPERGDNAIYKMADILQDVRALNENDDADETEIKGLVKMLNPKYNPDWEEARFLGRGTVTTSQIFYTSPSRCAVADSCAVSLDRRMTFGETWESCLEEIRNLPSVKKYGDDVVVSMYNYDRPSYTGCVYEIECYFPTWAIPKDHKVTKALEAAYHGLYGDKRIGAADTLEMRQARPLTDKWTFSTNGVSIMGRNGIPCIGFGPGAEAQAHAPNEMTWKQDLVTCAAVYAALPMSYCE
;
A
#
# COMPACT_ATOMS: atom_id res chain seq x y z
N GLN A 1 -3.84 -13.72 -6.68
CA GLN A 1 -3.01 -13.17 -7.78
C GLN A 1 -3.02 -14.07 -9.02
N CYS A 2 -2.91 -15.40 -8.90
CA CYS A 2 -2.92 -16.29 -10.07
C CYS A 2 -4.15 -16.08 -10.97
N GLY A 3 -5.32 -15.84 -10.38
CA GLY A 3 -6.55 -15.55 -11.11
C GLY A 3 -6.46 -14.29 -11.98
N GLY A 4 -5.83 -13.23 -11.46
CA GLY A 4 -5.60 -11.98 -12.20
C GLY A 4 -4.75 -12.20 -13.44
N ILE A 5 -3.63 -12.91 -13.31
CA ILE A 5 -2.74 -13.24 -14.44
C ILE A 5 -3.47 -14.10 -15.49
N VAL A 6 -4.22 -15.11 -15.04
CA VAL A 6 -5.01 -15.96 -15.95
C VAL A 6 -6.01 -15.11 -16.74
N SER A 7 -6.77 -14.26 -16.07
CA SER A 7 -7.74 -13.38 -16.73
C SER A 7 -7.07 -12.42 -17.72
N ALA A 8 -5.91 -11.86 -17.36
CA ALA A 8 -5.15 -10.96 -18.24
C ALA A 8 -4.63 -11.67 -19.50
N VAL A 9 -4.10 -12.88 -19.35
CA VAL A 9 -3.64 -13.69 -20.51
C VAL A 9 -4.78 -14.03 -21.44
N TYR A 10 -5.93 -14.46 -20.90
CA TYR A 10 -7.11 -14.75 -21.74
C TYR A 10 -7.72 -13.49 -22.34
N GLY A 11 -7.74 -12.36 -21.62
CA GLY A 11 -8.12 -11.06 -22.18
C GLY A 11 -7.24 -10.67 -23.38
N ALA A 12 -5.92 -10.77 -23.23
CA ALA A 12 -4.99 -10.51 -24.33
C ALA A 12 -5.16 -11.47 -25.51
N LYS A 13 -5.46 -12.75 -25.24
CA LYS A 13 -5.80 -13.72 -26.29
C LYS A 13 -7.05 -13.31 -27.07
N ILE A 14 -8.12 -12.92 -26.38
CA ILE A 14 -9.36 -12.43 -27.01
C ILE A 14 -9.06 -11.19 -27.87
N MET A 15 -8.31 -10.21 -27.33
CA MET A 15 -7.92 -9.02 -28.08
C MET A 15 -7.24 -9.37 -29.39
N LYS A 16 -6.31 -10.32 -29.38
CA LYS A 16 -5.57 -10.77 -30.56
C LYS A 16 -6.47 -11.51 -31.55
N GLU A 17 -7.32 -12.42 -31.10
CA GLU A 17 -8.17 -13.24 -31.95
C GLU A 17 -9.34 -12.45 -32.57
N GLN A 18 -9.78 -11.38 -31.91
CA GLN A 18 -10.90 -10.54 -32.35
C GLN A 18 -10.46 -9.17 -32.90
N ASP A 19 -9.14 -8.96 -33.05
CA ASP A 19 -8.56 -7.71 -33.58
C ASP A 19 -9.03 -6.46 -32.78
N LEU A 20 -9.00 -6.55 -31.43
CA LEU A 20 -9.47 -5.49 -30.54
C LEU A 20 -8.35 -4.57 -30.06
N ILE A 21 -7.13 -4.68 -30.57
CA ILE A 21 -6.04 -3.78 -30.23
C ILE A 21 -6.01 -2.66 -31.26
N PRO A 22 -6.30 -1.39 -30.84
CA PRO A 22 -6.30 -0.28 -31.76
C PRO A 22 -4.95 -0.08 -32.46
N GLU A 23 -4.96 0.42 -33.69
CA GLU A 23 -3.74 0.68 -34.44
C GLU A 23 -2.80 1.62 -33.66
N GLY A 24 -1.51 1.28 -33.63
CA GLY A 24 -0.48 2.04 -32.92
C GLY A 24 -0.34 1.69 -31.43
N TYR A 25 -1.21 0.86 -30.88
CA TYR A 25 -1.14 0.43 -29.48
C TYR A 25 -0.50 -0.95 -29.32
N LYS A 26 0.06 -1.18 -28.14
CA LYS A 26 0.56 -2.47 -27.69
C LYS A 26 -0.03 -2.79 -26.33
N VAL A 27 -0.53 -4.01 -26.16
CA VAL A 27 -0.94 -4.54 -24.87
C VAL A 27 0.13 -5.50 -24.36
N MET A 28 0.49 -5.35 -23.09
CA MET A 28 1.46 -6.21 -22.40
C MET A 28 0.80 -6.84 -21.18
N VAL A 29 0.98 -8.14 -21.01
CA VAL A 29 0.66 -8.85 -19.76
C VAL A 29 1.97 -9.02 -19.00
N VAL A 30 2.03 -8.50 -17.79
CA VAL A 30 3.23 -8.48 -16.96
C VAL A 30 3.00 -9.32 -15.71
N GLY A 31 3.80 -10.36 -15.52
CA GLY A 31 3.88 -11.11 -14.28
C GLY A 31 5.07 -10.62 -13.46
N THR A 32 4.83 -10.19 -12.23
CA THR A 32 5.86 -9.67 -11.33
C THR A 32 6.15 -10.66 -10.20
N VAL A 33 7.29 -10.47 -9.52
CA VAL A 33 7.73 -11.26 -8.36
C VAL A 33 8.03 -10.32 -7.19
N GLN A 34 8.17 -10.87 -5.98
CA GLN A 34 8.49 -10.13 -4.74
C GLN A 34 7.49 -9.02 -4.37
N GLU A 35 6.26 -9.11 -4.82
CA GLU A 35 5.24 -8.12 -4.47
C GLU A 35 4.90 -8.16 -2.99
N GLU A 36 4.74 -9.34 -2.41
CA GLU A 36 4.35 -9.56 -1.02
C GLU A 36 5.35 -8.99 0.01
N ASP A 37 6.64 -9.08 -0.31
CA ASP A 37 7.71 -8.58 0.56
C ASP A 37 7.94 -7.08 0.39
N CYS A 38 7.80 -6.60 -0.86
CA CYS A 38 8.16 -5.22 -1.21
C CYS A 38 7.32 -4.71 -2.39
N ASP A 39 6.21 -4.08 -2.05
CA ASP A 39 5.20 -3.62 -3.00
C ASP A 39 5.81 -2.82 -4.17
N GLY A 40 5.58 -3.28 -5.38
CA GLY A 40 6.01 -2.57 -6.59
C GLY A 40 7.52 -2.57 -6.87
N LEU A 41 8.34 -3.35 -6.14
CA LEU A 41 9.78 -3.48 -6.40
C LEU A 41 10.07 -3.81 -7.87
N CYS A 42 9.40 -4.83 -8.40
CA CYS A 42 9.57 -5.24 -9.79
C CYS A 42 9.21 -4.14 -10.79
N TRP A 43 8.17 -3.36 -10.49
CA TRP A 43 7.78 -2.24 -11.34
C TRP A 43 8.81 -1.11 -11.33
N GLN A 44 9.50 -0.89 -10.21
CA GLN A 44 10.64 0.03 -10.18
C GLN A 44 11.75 -0.44 -11.12
N TYR A 45 12.07 -1.74 -11.08
CA TYR A 45 13.05 -2.32 -12.00
C TYR A 45 12.60 -2.18 -13.46
N ILE A 46 11.39 -2.60 -13.80
CA ILE A 46 10.81 -2.52 -15.15
C ILE A 46 10.85 -1.09 -15.70
N ILE A 47 10.49 -0.10 -14.89
CA ILE A 47 10.46 1.30 -15.31
C ILE A 47 11.86 1.89 -15.40
N ASN A 48 12.72 1.63 -14.40
CA ASN A 48 14.01 2.29 -14.27
C ASN A 48 15.12 1.60 -15.05
N GLU A 49 15.12 0.25 -15.14
CA GLU A 49 16.15 -0.52 -15.82
C GLU A 49 15.72 -0.94 -17.23
N ASP A 50 14.55 -1.56 -17.36
CA ASP A 50 14.03 -2.00 -18.66
C ASP A 50 13.45 -0.85 -19.50
N LYS A 51 13.29 0.34 -18.90
CA LYS A 51 12.77 1.56 -19.56
C LYS A 51 11.35 1.41 -20.13
N VAL A 52 10.56 0.50 -19.57
CA VAL A 52 9.17 0.31 -19.96
C VAL A 52 8.29 1.35 -19.26
N ARG A 53 7.65 2.22 -20.04
CA ARG A 53 6.72 3.24 -19.55
C ARG A 53 5.39 3.13 -20.28
N PRO A 54 4.43 2.35 -19.77
CA PRO A 54 3.12 2.25 -20.38
C PRO A 54 2.33 3.56 -20.23
N GLU A 55 1.35 3.76 -21.09
CA GLU A 55 0.41 4.90 -21.01
C GLU A 55 -0.49 4.77 -19.77
N PHE A 56 -0.89 3.55 -19.43
CA PHE A 56 -1.54 3.21 -18.16
C PHE A 56 -1.35 1.73 -17.82
N VAL A 57 -1.69 1.37 -16.58
CA VAL A 57 -1.65 -0.02 -16.09
C VAL A 57 -2.97 -0.38 -15.44
N VAL A 58 -3.44 -1.59 -15.71
CA VAL A 58 -4.50 -2.24 -14.93
C VAL A 58 -3.87 -3.21 -13.96
N SER A 59 -4.02 -2.95 -12.67
CA SER A 59 -3.64 -3.89 -11.60
C SER A 59 -4.75 -4.92 -11.45
N THR A 60 -4.37 -6.19 -11.49
CA THR A 60 -5.32 -7.32 -11.47
C THR A 60 -5.54 -7.91 -10.08
N GLU A 61 -5.23 -7.14 -9.05
CA GLU A 61 -5.57 -7.46 -7.67
C GLU A 61 -7.09 -7.61 -7.48
N PRO A 62 -7.55 -8.39 -6.48
CA PRO A 62 -8.97 -8.66 -6.30
C PRO A 62 -9.78 -7.39 -6.02
N THR A 63 -10.86 -7.20 -6.76
CA THR A 63 -11.76 -6.04 -6.61
C THR A 63 -13.24 -6.42 -6.54
N ASP A 64 -13.55 -7.73 -6.64
CA ASP A 64 -14.93 -8.23 -6.69
C ASP A 64 -15.82 -7.48 -7.70
N GLY A 65 -15.31 -7.25 -8.90
CA GLY A 65 -16.00 -6.55 -9.96
C GLY A 65 -16.17 -5.04 -9.72
N GLY A 66 -15.49 -4.46 -8.75
CA GLY A 66 -15.36 -3.01 -8.58
C GLY A 66 -14.22 -2.45 -9.41
N ILE A 67 -14.24 -1.13 -9.64
CA ILE A 67 -13.15 -0.39 -10.25
C ILE A 67 -12.40 0.32 -9.13
N TYR A 68 -11.18 -0.12 -8.83
CA TYR A 68 -10.41 0.40 -7.71
C TYR A 68 -9.45 1.49 -8.18
N ARG A 69 -9.54 2.64 -7.53
CA ARG A 69 -8.90 3.88 -7.98
C ARG A 69 -7.73 4.33 -7.11
N GLY A 70 -7.33 3.53 -6.12
CA GLY A 70 -6.22 3.93 -5.26
C GLY A 70 -6.09 3.11 -3.99
N GLN A 71 -5.11 3.52 -3.20
CA GLN A 71 -4.81 2.94 -1.88
C GLN A 71 -4.01 3.92 -1.04
N ARG A 72 -4.01 3.71 0.27
CA ARG A 72 -3.11 4.39 1.19
C ARG A 72 -1.67 3.92 0.95
N GLY A 73 -0.72 4.84 1.14
CA GLY A 73 0.68 4.49 1.15
C GLY A 73 1.07 3.68 2.39
N ARG A 74 2.25 3.09 2.34
CA ARG A 74 2.87 2.34 3.44
C ARG A 74 4.33 2.74 3.58
N MET A 75 4.86 2.77 4.79
CA MET A 75 6.30 2.78 5.03
C MET A 75 6.64 2.02 6.30
N GLU A 76 7.86 1.51 6.35
CA GLU A 76 8.38 0.77 7.48
C GLU A 76 9.44 1.61 8.20
N ILE A 77 9.16 1.93 9.47
CA ILE A 77 10.03 2.76 10.30
C ILE A 77 10.67 1.89 11.38
N ARG A 78 11.93 2.13 11.65
CA ARG A 78 12.67 1.54 12.76
C ARG A 78 13.00 2.59 13.79
N ILE A 79 12.79 2.25 15.05
CA ILE A 79 13.25 3.05 16.19
C ILE A 79 14.23 2.19 16.98
N ASP A 80 15.46 2.65 17.10
CA ASP A 80 16.50 2.07 17.94
C ASP A 80 16.74 2.96 19.16
N VAL A 81 16.76 2.34 20.34
CA VAL A 81 16.98 3.03 21.62
C VAL A 81 18.20 2.47 22.30
N LYS A 82 19.09 3.35 22.76
CA LYS A 82 20.29 3.03 23.53
C LYS A 82 20.05 3.23 25.03
N GLY A 83 20.69 2.39 25.80
CA GLY A 83 20.75 2.48 27.26
C GLY A 83 22.18 2.23 27.75
N VAL A 84 22.31 2.03 29.06
CA VAL A 84 23.57 1.68 29.72
C VAL A 84 23.35 0.45 30.60
N SER A 85 24.05 -0.64 30.25
CA SER A 85 23.92 -1.91 30.99
C SER A 85 24.60 -1.83 32.36
N CYS A 86 24.01 -2.51 33.32
CA CYS A 86 24.60 -2.78 34.63
C CYS A 86 23.96 -4.06 35.19
N HIS A 87 24.46 -4.52 36.35
CA HIS A 87 23.88 -5.67 37.01
C HIS A 87 22.44 -5.38 37.48
N GLY A 88 21.50 -6.28 37.18
CA GLY A 88 20.07 -6.07 37.46
C GLY A 88 19.70 -5.89 38.94
N SER A 89 20.60 -6.23 39.88
CA SER A 89 20.41 -5.97 41.32
C SER A 89 20.74 -4.53 41.73
N ALA A 90 21.32 -3.72 40.86
CA ALA A 90 21.68 -2.32 41.09
C ALA A 90 21.28 -1.45 39.89
N PRO A 91 19.97 -1.41 39.54
CA PRO A 91 19.49 -0.79 38.31
C PRO A 91 19.75 0.72 38.25
N GLU A 92 19.95 1.36 39.39
CA GLU A 92 20.30 2.79 39.51
C GLU A 92 21.65 3.15 38.89
N ARG A 93 22.49 2.17 38.56
CA ARG A 93 23.80 2.35 37.92
C ARG A 93 23.74 2.28 36.40
N GLY A 94 22.61 1.92 35.87
CA GLY A 94 22.39 1.81 34.42
C GLY A 94 21.33 2.77 33.92
N ASP A 95 21.04 2.64 32.64
CA ASP A 95 19.96 3.36 31.96
C ASP A 95 19.20 2.39 31.03
N ASN A 96 17.95 2.11 31.37
CA ASN A 96 17.20 1.01 30.76
C ASN A 96 16.55 1.39 29.45
N ALA A 97 17.08 0.89 28.34
CA ALA A 97 16.55 1.12 27.00
C ALA A 97 15.09 0.63 26.83
N ILE A 98 14.68 -0.43 27.55
CA ILE A 98 13.31 -0.94 27.48
C ILE A 98 12.33 0.07 28.11
N TYR A 99 12.71 0.74 29.20
CA TYR A 99 11.84 1.74 29.82
C TYR A 99 11.70 2.99 28.95
N LYS A 100 12.80 3.42 28.31
CA LYS A 100 12.73 4.50 27.31
C LYS A 100 11.81 4.11 26.14
N MET A 101 11.96 2.89 25.64
CA MET A 101 11.10 2.38 24.55
C MET A 101 9.63 2.31 24.99
N ALA A 102 9.34 1.94 26.24
CA ALA A 102 7.98 1.91 26.74
C ALA A 102 7.30 3.29 26.68
N ASP A 103 8.02 4.36 27.04
CA ASP A 103 7.52 5.74 26.90
C ASP A 103 7.25 6.07 25.43
N ILE A 104 8.16 5.72 24.51
CA ILE A 104 8.01 5.95 23.07
C ILE A 104 6.78 5.22 22.52
N LEU A 105 6.55 3.97 22.95
CA LEU A 105 5.40 3.18 22.50
C LEU A 105 4.06 3.79 22.96
N GLN A 106 4.01 4.42 24.13
CA GLN A 106 2.81 5.16 24.57
C GLN A 106 2.55 6.38 23.66
N ASP A 107 3.60 7.13 23.31
CA ASP A 107 3.47 8.25 22.39
C ASP A 107 3.03 7.82 21.00
N VAL A 108 3.59 6.71 20.45
CA VAL A 108 3.17 6.13 19.17
C VAL A 108 1.70 5.71 19.20
N ARG A 109 1.27 5.08 20.29
CA ARG A 109 -0.13 4.72 20.50
C ARG A 109 -1.05 5.94 20.47
N ALA A 110 -0.64 7.01 21.15
CA ALA A 110 -1.40 8.25 21.22
C ALA A 110 -1.62 8.91 19.85
N LEU A 111 -0.72 8.72 18.86
CA LEU A 111 -0.91 9.21 17.49
C LEU A 111 -2.21 8.68 16.84
N ASN A 112 -2.59 7.43 17.10
CA ASN A 112 -3.84 6.89 16.57
C ASN A 112 -5.08 7.31 17.38
N GLU A 113 -4.92 7.56 18.68
CA GLU A 113 -6.00 7.79 19.62
C GLU A 113 -6.40 9.27 19.75
N ASN A 114 -5.45 10.18 19.54
CA ASN A 114 -5.65 11.61 19.74
C ASN A 114 -6.16 12.36 18.50
N ASP A 115 -7.30 11.93 17.99
CA ASP A 115 -7.89 12.50 16.78
C ASP A 115 -8.27 13.98 16.88
N ASP A 116 -8.63 14.44 18.09
CA ASP A 116 -9.11 15.79 18.36
C ASP A 116 -8.14 16.63 19.21
N ALA A 117 -6.88 16.18 19.32
CA ALA A 117 -5.88 16.84 20.12
C ALA A 117 -5.43 18.18 19.51
N ASP A 118 -6.10 19.27 19.84
CA ASP A 118 -5.65 20.61 19.48
C ASP A 118 -4.58 21.14 20.44
N GLU A 119 -4.53 20.67 21.68
CA GLU A 119 -3.75 21.23 22.77
C GLU A 119 -2.81 20.22 23.46
N THR A 120 -2.74 18.97 23.01
CA THR A 120 -1.83 17.99 23.59
C THR A 120 -0.46 18.04 22.94
N GLU A 121 0.57 17.61 23.66
CA GLU A 121 1.93 17.48 23.15
C GLU A 121 2.01 16.55 21.92
N ILE A 122 1.14 15.55 21.85
CA ILE A 122 1.03 14.63 20.73
C ILE A 122 -0.18 15.01 19.88
N LYS A 123 0.09 15.53 18.69
CA LYS A 123 -0.94 15.77 17.70
C LYS A 123 -1.31 14.46 17.03
N GLY A 124 -2.61 14.20 16.90
CA GLY A 124 -3.11 13.03 16.17
C GLY A 124 -2.67 13.01 14.71
N LEU A 125 -2.74 11.84 14.10
CA LEU A 125 -2.44 11.65 12.69
C LEU A 125 -3.35 12.52 11.82
N VAL A 126 -2.85 12.87 10.65
CA VAL A 126 -3.58 13.70 9.68
C VAL A 126 -4.98 13.16 9.43
N LYS A 127 -5.98 13.99 9.67
CA LYS A 127 -7.38 13.66 9.39
C LYS A 127 -7.67 13.76 7.90
N MET A 128 -8.48 12.82 7.42
CA MET A 128 -8.97 12.78 6.05
C MET A 128 -9.59 14.11 5.56
N LEU A 129 -10.24 14.83 6.47
CA LEU A 129 -10.94 16.09 6.16
C LEU A 129 -10.08 17.34 6.35
N ASN A 130 -8.82 17.20 6.69
CA ASN A 130 -7.95 18.36 6.88
C ASN A 130 -7.61 18.99 5.52
N PRO A 131 -8.01 20.26 5.26
CA PRO A 131 -7.79 20.91 3.96
C PRO A 131 -6.32 21.03 3.57
N LYS A 132 -5.40 21.06 4.55
CA LYS A 132 -3.96 21.09 4.30
C LYS A 132 -3.48 19.86 3.52
N TYR A 133 -4.11 18.70 3.74
CA TYR A 133 -3.69 17.42 3.18
C TYR A 133 -4.63 16.91 2.08
N ASN A 134 -5.82 17.50 1.97
CA ASN A 134 -6.81 17.21 0.92
C ASN A 134 -7.44 18.53 0.43
N PRO A 135 -6.65 19.49 -0.08
CA PRO A 135 -7.12 20.85 -0.25
C PRO A 135 -8.30 20.96 -1.23
N ASP A 136 -8.16 20.41 -2.41
CA ASP A 136 -9.07 20.69 -3.52
C ASP A 136 -9.66 19.44 -4.18
N TRP A 137 -9.25 18.27 -3.73
CA TRP A 137 -9.66 17.02 -4.34
C TRP A 137 -10.53 16.19 -3.41
N GLU A 138 -11.84 16.32 -3.57
CA GLU A 138 -12.83 15.63 -2.74
C GLU A 138 -12.63 14.12 -2.74
N GLU A 139 -12.26 13.54 -3.87
CA GLU A 139 -12.07 12.10 -4.03
C GLU A 139 -10.87 11.56 -3.24
N ALA A 140 -9.88 12.38 -2.94
CA ALA A 140 -8.76 11.97 -2.10
C ALA A 140 -9.20 11.55 -0.69
N ARG A 141 -10.33 12.09 -0.22
CA ARG A 141 -10.88 11.77 1.10
C ARG A 141 -11.31 10.33 1.25
N PHE A 142 -11.60 9.65 0.16
CA PHE A 142 -12.07 8.27 0.22
C PHE A 142 -10.99 7.27 0.71
N LEU A 143 -9.71 7.64 0.70
CA LEU A 143 -8.63 6.80 1.21
C LEU A 143 -8.61 6.69 2.75
N GLY A 144 -9.24 7.63 3.44
CA GLY A 144 -9.25 7.69 4.89
C GLY A 144 -7.98 8.32 5.48
N ARG A 145 -7.87 8.28 6.80
CA ARG A 145 -6.72 8.82 7.54
C ARG A 145 -5.54 7.86 7.54
N GLY A 146 -4.34 8.37 7.81
CA GLY A 146 -3.17 7.56 8.11
C GLY A 146 -3.29 6.81 9.43
N THR A 147 -2.46 5.80 9.62
CA THR A 147 -2.34 5.04 10.88
C THR A 147 -0.89 4.66 11.13
N VAL A 148 -0.53 4.39 12.36
CA VAL A 148 0.77 3.84 12.75
C VAL A 148 0.57 2.68 13.72
N THR A 149 1.28 1.57 13.48
CA THR A 149 1.20 0.38 14.34
C THR A 149 2.60 -0.09 14.68
N THR A 150 2.87 -0.32 15.97
CA THR A 150 4.07 -1.06 16.34
C THR A 150 3.87 -2.52 15.98
N SER A 151 4.61 -3.00 15.00
CA SER A 151 4.45 -4.35 14.43
C SER A 151 5.43 -5.38 15.01
N GLN A 152 6.59 -4.93 15.46
CA GLN A 152 7.63 -5.82 16.02
C GLN A 152 8.38 -5.10 17.14
N ILE A 153 8.88 -5.90 18.10
CA ILE A 153 9.83 -5.46 19.12
C ILE A 153 11.04 -6.40 19.13
N PHE A 154 12.23 -5.85 19.13
CA PHE A 154 13.47 -6.61 19.12
C PHE A 154 14.17 -6.50 20.48
N TYR A 155 14.39 -7.64 21.07
CA TYR A 155 15.21 -7.78 22.26
C TYR A 155 16.69 -7.93 21.84
N THR A 156 17.49 -6.94 22.14
CA THR A 156 18.90 -6.88 21.75
C THR A 156 19.87 -6.99 22.93
N SER A 157 19.36 -6.94 24.15
CA SER A 157 20.14 -7.03 25.38
C SER A 157 20.72 -8.44 25.57
N PRO A 158 22.00 -8.58 25.93
CA PRO A 158 22.67 -9.89 25.93
C PRO A 158 22.33 -10.75 27.17
N SER A 159 21.74 -10.18 28.21
CA SER A 159 21.50 -10.87 29.48
C SER A 159 20.16 -10.55 30.11
N ARG A 160 19.47 -11.59 30.63
CA ARG A 160 18.25 -11.44 31.44
C ARG A 160 18.48 -10.94 32.87
N CYS A 161 19.74 -10.87 33.29
CA CYS A 161 20.14 -10.43 34.63
C CYS A 161 20.80 -9.05 34.64
N ALA A 162 20.75 -8.33 33.54
CA ALA A 162 21.33 -6.99 33.38
C ALA A 162 20.25 -5.97 32.96
N VAL A 163 20.50 -4.70 33.26
CA VAL A 163 19.75 -3.59 32.71
C VAL A 163 19.95 -3.57 31.18
N ALA A 164 18.89 -3.44 30.42
CA ALA A 164 18.93 -3.48 28.96
C ALA A 164 19.64 -2.24 28.40
N ASP A 165 20.69 -2.47 27.59
CA ASP A 165 21.48 -1.43 26.93
C ASP A 165 20.97 -1.08 25.53
N SER A 166 19.99 -1.82 25.03
CA SER A 166 19.38 -1.55 23.74
C SER A 166 17.95 -2.14 23.66
N CYS A 167 17.13 -1.52 22.82
CA CYS A 167 15.80 -2.00 22.45
C CYS A 167 15.45 -1.40 21.07
N ALA A 168 14.80 -2.16 20.22
CA ALA A 168 14.36 -1.64 18.92
C ALA A 168 12.93 -2.09 18.60
N VAL A 169 12.22 -1.31 17.79
CA VAL A 169 10.88 -1.63 17.31
C VAL A 169 10.73 -1.31 15.83
N SER A 170 9.81 -2.01 15.17
CA SER A 170 9.33 -1.66 13.84
C SER A 170 7.94 -1.04 13.92
N LEU A 171 7.70 -0.03 13.10
CA LEU A 171 6.40 0.58 12.91
C LEU A 171 5.93 0.36 11.48
N ASP A 172 4.69 -0.10 11.30
CA ASP A 172 3.94 -0.05 10.04
C ASP A 172 3.18 1.28 9.99
N ARG A 173 3.58 2.18 9.11
CA ARG A 173 2.95 3.49 8.90
C ARG A 173 2.12 3.46 7.63
N ARG A 174 0.80 3.65 7.75
CA ARG A 174 -0.10 3.82 6.60
C ARG A 174 -0.33 5.31 6.37
N MET A 175 0.01 5.77 5.18
CA MET A 175 -0.02 7.17 4.81
C MET A 175 -1.27 7.51 4.00
N THR A 176 -1.76 8.73 4.16
CA THR A 176 -2.83 9.28 3.32
C THR A 176 -2.29 10.42 2.43
N PHE A 177 -3.15 11.08 1.67
CA PHE A 177 -2.74 12.18 0.83
C PHE A 177 -2.08 13.31 1.62
N GLY A 178 -1.03 13.89 1.03
CA GLY A 178 -0.26 14.97 1.62
C GLY A 178 0.82 14.52 2.60
N GLU A 179 0.87 13.25 2.96
CA GLU A 179 1.94 12.67 3.77
C GLU A 179 3.07 12.16 2.88
N THR A 180 4.31 12.43 3.30
CA THR A 180 5.54 11.96 2.66
C THR A 180 6.36 11.19 3.68
N TRP A 181 7.39 10.46 3.22
CA TRP A 181 8.27 9.75 4.15
C TRP A 181 8.98 10.71 5.12
N GLU A 182 9.34 11.91 4.66
CA GLU A 182 9.96 12.95 5.49
C GLU A 182 8.98 13.39 6.59
N SER A 183 7.74 13.69 6.22
CA SER A 183 6.74 14.13 7.20
C SER A 183 6.43 13.05 8.24
N CYS A 184 6.40 11.79 7.83
CA CYS A 184 6.16 10.67 8.74
C CYS A 184 7.34 10.41 9.69
N LEU A 185 8.58 10.48 9.21
CA LEU A 185 9.76 10.38 10.09
C LEU A 185 9.84 11.55 11.05
N GLU A 186 9.54 12.77 10.57
CA GLU A 186 9.54 13.96 11.39
C GLU A 186 8.48 13.91 12.49
N GLU A 187 7.29 13.36 12.20
CA GLU A 187 6.25 13.13 13.19
C GLU A 187 6.76 12.26 14.34
N ILE A 188 7.44 11.14 14.04
CA ILE A 188 8.00 10.24 15.06
C ILE A 188 9.15 10.92 15.82
N ARG A 189 10.04 11.64 15.12
CA ARG A 189 11.16 12.38 15.76
C ARG A 189 10.67 13.49 16.69
N ASN A 190 9.48 14.03 16.44
CA ASN A 190 8.86 15.07 17.25
C ASN A 190 8.06 14.55 18.44
N LEU A 191 7.94 13.24 18.65
CA LEU A 191 7.29 12.68 19.84
C LEU A 191 7.98 13.16 21.12
N PRO A 192 7.22 13.48 22.19
CA PRO A 192 7.77 13.99 23.44
C PRO A 192 8.87 13.10 24.04
N SER A 193 8.66 11.78 24.04
CA SER A 193 9.63 10.81 24.56
C SER A 193 10.88 10.72 23.67
N VAL A 194 10.74 10.79 22.35
CA VAL A 194 11.89 10.81 21.44
C VAL A 194 12.75 12.04 21.69
N LYS A 195 12.14 13.22 21.81
CA LYS A 195 12.84 14.46 22.17
C LYS A 195 13.48 14.41 23.56
N LYS A 196 12.79 13.82 24.54
CA LYS A 196 13.29 13.65 25.90
C LYS A 196 14.58 12.85 25.95
N TYR A 197 14.67 11.80 25.15
CA TYR A 197 15.83 10.90 25.14
C TYR A 197 16.91 11.30 24.10
N GLY A 198 16.59 12.18 23.16
CA GLY A 198 17.54 12.82 22.24
C GLY A 198 18.43 11.82 21.50
N ASP A 199 19.75 11.96 21.68
CA ASP A 199 20.75 11.17 20.95
C ASP A 199 20.73 9.66 21.26
N ASP A 200 20.02 9.25 22.30
CA ASP A 200 19.82 7.83 22.59
C ASP A 200 18.78 7.16 21.69
N VAL A 201 18.05 7.94 20.89
CA VAL A 201 17.00 7.44 20.00
C VAL A 201 17.34 7.72 18.54
N VAL A 202 17.35 6.67 17.73
CA VAL A 202 17.54 6.77 16.28
C VAL A 202 16.25 6.34 15.57
N VAL A 203 15.67 7.24 14.77
CA VAL A 203 14.50 6.96 13.93
C VAL A 203 14.93 6.90 12.48
N SER A 204 14.74 5.75 11.85
CA SER A 204 15.16 5.46 10.47
C SER A 204 14.06 4.76 9.68
N MET A 205 14.19 4.76 8.37
CA MET A 205 13.36 3.96 7.46
C MET A 205 14.12 2.67 7.11
N TYR A 206 13.37 1.58 6.93
CA TYR A 206 13.97 0.34 6.44
C TYR A 206 14.33 0.43 4.96
N ASN A 207 15.36 -0.32 4.58
CA ASN A 207 15.69 -0.63 3.20
C ASN A 207 15.39 -2.11 2.93
N TYR A 208 14.94 -2.41 1.73
CA TYR A 208 14.76 -3.76 1.24
C TYR A 208 15.92 -4.11 0.28
N ASP A 209 16.66 -5.17 0.60
CA ASP A 209 17.88 -5.61 -0.11
C ASP A 209 17.89 -7.11 -0.40
N ARG A 210 16.74 -7.79 -0.27
CA ARG A 210 16.67 -9.24 -0.45
C ARG A 210 16.74 -9.61 -1.93
N PRO A 211 17.48 -10.68 -2.27
CA PRO A 211 17.60 -11.14 -3.65
C PRO A 211 16.26 -11.75 -4.13
N SER A 212 15.97 -11.54 -5.41
CA SER A 212 14.93 -12.28 -6.12
C SER A 212 15.30 -13.78 -6.26
N TYR A 213 14.38 -14.60 -6.77
CA TYR A 213 14.65 -16.02 -7.04
C TYR A 213 15.80 -16.24 -8.05
N THR A 214 16.14 -15.23 -8.86
CA THR A 214 17.30 -15.27 -9.78
C THR A 214 18.60 -14.81 -9.12
N GLY A 215 18.57 -14.37 -7.88
CA GLY A 215 19.71 -13.79 -7.17
C GLY A 215 19.92 -12.28 -7.45
N CYS A 216 19.06 -11.64 -8.24
CA CYS A 216 19.11 -10.20 -8.46
C CYS A 216 18.67 -9.45 -7.19
N VAL A 217 19.54 -8.55 -6.72
CA VAL A 217 19.21 -7.60 -5.64
C VAL A 217 18.95 -6.23 -6.25
N TYR A 218 17.80 -5.66 -5.93
CA TYR A 218 17.44 -4.29 -6.30
C TYR A 218 17.05 -3.55 -5.01
N GLU A 219 18.00 -2.83 -4.46
CA GLU A 219 17.81 -2.15 -3.17
C GLU A 219 16.91 -0.95 -3.32
N ILE A 220 15.89 -0.86 -2.47
CA ILE A 220 15.01 0.31 -2.36
C ILE A 220 14.61 0.57 -0.92
N GLU A 221 14.22 1.81 -0.64
CA GLU A 221 13.63 2.21 0.64
C GLU A 221 12.25 1.56 0.80
N CYS A 222 11.94 1.09 2.01
CA CYS A 222 10.60 0.61 2.38
C CYS A 222 9.61 1.78 2.52
N TYR A 223 9.44 2.50 1.41
CA TYR A 223 8.53 3.61 1.23
C TYR A 223 7.66 3.38 -0.01
N PHE A 224 6.38 3.30 0.22
CA PHE A 224 5.35 2.94 -0.75
C PHE A 224 4.31 4.07 -0.78
N PRO A 225 4.44 5.08 -1.66
CA PRO A 225 3.65 6.29 -1.59
C PRO A 225 2.16 6.06 -1.85
N THR A 226 1.34 6.87 -1.21
CA THR A 226 -0.10 6.97 -1.47
C THR A 226 -0.36 7.31 -2.93
N TRP A 227 -1.38 6.69 -3.52
CA TRP A 227 -1.83 7.04 -4.85
C TRP A 227 -3.34 6.90 -5.01
N ALA A 228 -3.89 7.70 -5.89
CA ALA A 228 -5.24 7.50 -6.40
C ALA A 228 -5.40 8.19 -7.75
N ILE A 229 -6.23 7.62 -8.62
CA ILE A 229 -6.59 8.18 -9.90
C ILE A 229 -7.99 8.84 -9.80
N PRO A 230 -8.20 10.04 -10.37
CA PRO A 230 -9.50 10.71 -10.36
C PRO A 230 -10.60 9.90 -11.03
N LYS A 231 -11.82 10.05 -10.56
CA LYS A 231 -12.99 9.37 -11.11
C LYS A 231 -13.27 9.76 -12.57
N ASP A 232 -12.96 10.98 -12.95
CA ASP A 232 -13.11 11.51 -14.29
C ASP A 232 -11.90 11.29 -15.20
N HIS A 233 -10.84 10.64 -14.72
CA HIS A 233 -9.67 10.33 -15.51
C HIS A 233 -10.03 9.42 -16.70
N LYS A 234 -9.38 9.63 -17.86
CA LYS A 234 -9.64 8.88 -19.09
C LYS A 234 -9.65 7.37 -18.89
N VAL A 235 -8.67 6.82 -18.16
CA VAL A 235 -8.57 5.37 -17.88
C VAL A 235 -9.76 4.88 -17.04
N THR A 236 -10.20 5.65 -16.04
CA THR A 236 -11.36 5.30 -15.21
C THR A 236 -12.61 5.25 -16.08
N LYS A 237 -12.83 6.27 -16.91
CA LYS A 237 -13.97 6.35 -17.82
C LYS A 237 -13.97 5.23 -18.87
N ALA A 238 -12.80 4.90 -19.41
CA ALA A 238 -12.67 3.81 -20.36
C ALA A 238 -13.02 2.45 -19.73
N LEU A 239 -12.58 2.21 -18.49
CA LEU A 239 -12.90 0.97 -17.79
C LEU A 239 -14.40 0.91 -17.41
N GLU A 240 -15.00 2.03 -16.99
CA GLU A 240 -16.44 2.14 -16.77
C GLU A 240 -17.21 1.83 -18.08
N ALA A 241 -16.79 2.40 -19.21
CA ALA A 241 -17.42 2.17 -20.51
C ALA A 241 -17.31 0.70 -20.97
N ALA A 242 -16.13 0.09 -20.84
CA ALA A 242 -15.94 -1.33 -21.13
C ALA A 242 -16.85 -2.23 -20.28
N TYR A 243 -16.95 -1.92 -18.99
CA TYR A 243 -17.85 -2.63 -18.07
C TYR A 243 -19.31 -2.49 -18.50
N HIS A 244 -19.78 -1.25 -18.70
CA HIS A 244 -21.17 -0.98 -19.11
C HIS A 244 -21.51 -1.59 -20.48
N GLY A 245 -20.60 -1.56 -21.41
CA GLY A 245 -20.81 -2.14 -22.75
C GLY A 245 -21.08 -3.65 -22.68
N LEU A 246 -20.47 -4.36 -21.74
CA LEU A 246 -20.62 -5.79 -21.58
C LEU A 246 -21.74 -6.20 -20.62
N TYR A 247 -21.90 -5.50 -19.52
CA TYR A 247 -22.73 -5.95 -18.39
C TYR A 247 -23.80 -4.94 -17.94
N GLY A 248 -23.81 -3.73 -18.52
CA GLY A 248 -24.68 -2.67 -18.05
C GLY A 248 -24.42 -2.36 -16.56
N ASP A 249 -25.50 -2.17 -15.80
CA ASP A 249 -25.44 -1.89 -14.36
C ASP A 249 -25.43 -3.18 -13.49
N LYS A 250 -25.25 -4.34 -14.09
CA LYS A 250 -25.25 -5.60 -13.34
C LYS A 250 -23.99 -5.72 -12.49
N ARG A 251 -24.14 -6.24 -11.27
CA ARG A 251 -23.03 -6.70 -10.48
C ARG A 251 -22.41 -7.94 -11.14
N ILE A 252 -21.08 -7.94 -11.28
CA ILE A 252 -20.33 -9.02 -11.90
C ILE A 252 -19.42 -9.78 -10.94
N GLY A 253 -19.20 -9.30 -9.72
CA GLY A 253 -18.50 -10.03 -8.70
C GLY A 253 -19.36 -11.17 -8.13
N ALA A 254 -18.73 -12.27 -7.75
CA ALA A 254 -19.37 -13.49 -7.26
C ALA A 254 -19.26 -13.70 -5.75
N ALA A 255 -18.56 -12.83 -5.02
CA ALA A 255 -18.40 -12.97 -3.57
C ALA A 255 -19.69 -12.66 -2.82
N ASP A 256 -20.19 -13.63 -2.08
CA ASP A 256 -21.42 -13.50 -1.28
C ASP A 256 -21.31 -12.48 -0.15
N THR A 257 -20.08 -12.25 0.34
CA THR A 257 -19.81 -11.29 1.42
C THR A 257 -20.07 -9.82 1.05
N LEU A 258 -20.40 -9.55 -0.22
CA LEU A 258 -20.57 -8.20 -0.76
C LEU A 258 -22.01 -7.87 -1.15
N GLU A 259 -22.97 -8.47 -0.48
CA GLU A 259 -24.41 -8.15 -0.64
C GLU A 259 -24.71 -6.66 -0.53
N MET A 260 -23.90 -5.92 0.21
CA MET A 260 -24.07 -4.47 0.40
C MET A 260 -23.51 -3.62 -0.75
N ARG A 261 -22.76 -4.19 -1.68
CA ARG A 261 -22.29 -3.45 -2.85
C ARG A 261 -23.43 -3.26 -3.84
N GLN A 262 -23.76 -2.01 -4.08
CA GLN A 262 -24.88 -1.62 -4.91
C GLN A 262 -24.51 -1.55 -6.41
N ALA A 263 -25.26 -0.77 -7.18
CA ALA A 263 -25.12 -0.67 -8.63
C ALA A 263 -23.64 -0.56 -9.11
N ARG A 264 -23.36 -1.18 -10.23
CA ARG A 264 -22.04 -1.24 -10.86
C ARG A 264 -21.98 -0.33 -12.09
N PRO A 265 -20.80 0.10 -12.49
CA PRO A 265 -19.51 -0.12 -11.81
C PRO A 265 -19.39 0.68 -10.50
N LEU A 266 -18.93 0.02 -9.46
CA LEU A 266 -18.58 0.68 -8.21
C LEU A 266 -17.12 1.12 -8.25
N THR A 267 -16.85 2.38 -7.98
CA THR A 267 -15.48 2.84 -7.78
C THR A 267 -15.12 2.80 -6.30
N ASP A 268 -14.02 2.14 -5.96
CA ASP A 268 -13.57 1.95 -4.59
C ASP A 268 -12.03 1.94 -4.51
N LYS A 269 -11.48 1.54 -3.40
CA LYS A 269 -10.05 1.50 -3.09
C LYS A 269 -9.68 0.19 -2.44
N TRP A 270 -8.40 -0.17 -2.51
CA TRP A 270 -7.87 -1.24 -1.66
C TRP A 270 -7.60 -0.76 -0.24
N THR A 271 -7.74 -1.66 0.72
CA THR A 271 -7.31 -1.45 2.10
C THR A 271 -5.85 -1.85 2.31
N PHE A 272 -5.33 -2.73 1.46
CA PHE A 272 -3.94 -3.17 1.43
C PHE A 272 -3.10 -2.45 0.36
N SER A 273 -1.81 -2.73 0.33
CA SER A 273 -0.88 -2.16 -0.65
C SER A 273 -0.75 -3.05 -1.88
N THR A 274 -0.47 -2.46 -3.03
CA THR A 274 -0.32 -3.12 -4.32
C THR A 274 0.84 -2.52 -5.11
N ASN A 275 1.19 -3.12 -6.24
CA ASN A 275 2.18 -2.58 -7.19
C ASN A 275 1.90 -1.12 -7.63
N GLY A 276 0.68 -0.62 -7.48
CA GLY A 276 0.30 0.74 -7.82
C GLY A 276 1.12 1.83 -7.12
N VAL A 277 1.70 1.52 -5.95
CA VAL A 277 2.62 2.42 -5.22
C VAL A 277 3.85 2.80 -6.04
N SER A 278 4.37 1.89 -6.84
CA SER A 278 5.51 2.17 -7.72
C SER A 278 5.06 2.70 -9.08
N ILE A 279 3.98 2.17 -9.63
CA ILE A 279 3.45 2.56 -10.94
C ILE A 279 3.00 4.02 -10.90
N MET A 280 1.98 4.32 -10.12
CA MET A 280 1.41 5.65 -10.02
C MET A 280 2.06 6.48 -8.90
N GLY A 281 2.24 5.89 -7.72
CA GLY A 281 2.74 6.61 -6.57
C GLY A 281 4.14 7.20 -6.76
N ARG A 282 5.10 6.44 -7.29
CA ARG A 282 6.46 6.92 -7.55
C ARG A 282 6.67 7.47 -8.95
N ASN A 283 6.03 6.87 -9.96
CA ASN A 283 6.37 7.15 -11.36
C ASN A 283 5.29 7.94 -12.11
N GLY A 284 4.14 8.21 -11.49
CA GLY A 284 3.07 9.00 -12.10
C GLY A 284 2.39 8.33 -13.31
N ILE A 285 2.61 7.03 -13.51
CA ILE A 285 1.94 6.27 -14.57
C ILE A 285 0.53 5.97 -14.10
N PRO A 286 -0.52 6.35 -14.84
CA PRO A 286 -1.90 6.07 -14.46
C PRO A 286 -2.11 4.59 -14.15
N CYS A 287 -2.63 4.29 -12.95
CA CYS A 287 -2.91 2.93 -12.49
C CYS A 287 -4.35 2.82 -12.04
N ILE A 288 -5.03 1.74 -12.43
CA ILE A 288 -6.40 1.45 -12.03
C ILE A 288 -6.52 -0.03 -11.70
N GLY A 289 -7.41 -0.36 -10.78
CA GLY A 289 -7.63 -1.73 -10.34
C GLY A 289 -8.89 -2.34 -10.90
N PHE A 290 -8.76 -3.56 -11.43
CA PHE A 290 -9.88 -4.42 -11.77
C PHE A 290 -9.39 -5.87 -11.82
N GLY A 291 -9.85 -6.72 -10.91
CA GLY A 291 -9.39 -8.10 -10.85
C GLY A 291 -10.39 -9.06 -10.22
N PRO A 292 -10.23 -10.36 -10.50
CA PRO A 292 -11.13 -11.40 -10.03
C PRO A 292 -10.96 -11.69 -8.54
N GLY A 293 -12.04 -12.15 -7.91
CA GLY A 293 -12.08 -12.47 -6.49
C GLY A 293 -12.29 -11.27 -5.58
N ALA A 294 -12.46 -11.55 -4.31
CA ALA A 294 -12.75 -10.55 -3.29
C ALA A 294 -11.51 -10.29 -2.42
N GLU A 295 -11.30 -9.03 -2.05
CA GLU A 295 -10.22 -8.59 -1.15
C GLU A 295 -10.19 -9.39 0.17
N ALA A 296 -11.37 -9.73 0.71
CA ALA A 296 -11.49 -10.51 1.95
C ALA A 296 -10.96 -11.95 1.85
N GLN A 297 -10.66 -12.43 0.64
CA GLN A 297 -10.06 -13.75 0.44
C GLN A 297 -8.53 -13.71 0.47
N ALA A 298 -7.91 -12.53 0.31
CA ALA A 298 -6.47 -12.39 0.33
C ALA A 298 -5.89 -12.86 1.67
N HIS A 299 -4.93 -13.78 1.61
CA HIS A 299 -4.30 -14.44 2.78
C HIS A 299 -5.27 -15.19 3.71
N ALA A 300 -6.49 -15.43 3.27
CA ALA A 300 -7.47 -16.19 4.06
C ALA A 300 -7.16 -17.69 4.02
N PRO A 301 -7.49 -18.45 5.09
CA PRO A 301 -7.45 -19.91 5.03
C PRO A 301 -8.39 -20.42 3.92
N ASN A 302 -7.86 -21.33 3.07
CA ASN A 302 -8.58 -21.85 1.88
C ASN A 302 -9.01 -20.73 0.90
N GLU A 303 -8.14 -19.76 0.67
CA GLU A 303 -8.34 -18.70 -0.32
C GLU A 303 -8.87 -19.24 -1.64
N MET A 304 -9.89 -18.58 -2.19
CA MET A 304 -10.52 -18.99 -3.43
C MET A 304 -10.82 -17.80 -4.34
N THR A 305 -10.86 -18.08 -5.64
CA THR A 305 -11.34 -17.15 -6.66
C THR A 305 -12.46 -17.83 -7.46
N TRP A 306 -13.54 -17.11 -7.72
CA TRP A 306 -14.68 -17.66 -8.47
C TRP A 306 -14.37 -17.74 -9.97
N LYS A 307 -14.67 -18.86 -10.58
CA LYS A 307 -14.44 -19.06 -12.02
C LYS A 307 -15.17 -18.03 -12.90
N GLN A 308 -16.33 -17.60 -12.46
CA GLN A 308 -17.10 -16.57 -13.17
C GLN A 308 -16.33 -15.24 -13.23
N ASP A 309 -15.65 -14.87 -12.15
CA ASP A 309 -14.87 -13.62 -12.09
C ASP A 309 -13.71 -13.67 -13.09
N LEU A 310 -13.07 -14.83 -13.26
CA LEU A 310 -11.98 -14.99 -14.25
C LEU A 310 -12.46 -14.65 -15.66
N VAL A 311 -13.62 -15.20 -16.06
CA VAL A 311 -14.21 -14.98 -17.38
C VAL A 311 -14.61 -13.51 -17.54
N THR A 312 -15.25 -12.97 -16.53
CA THR A 312 -15.75 -11.58 -16.53
C THR A 312 -14.61 -10.58 -16.65
N CYS A 313 -13.54 -10.77 -15.86
CA CYS A 313 -12.37 -9.90 -15.94
C CYS A 313 -11.66 -10.01 -17.29
N ALA A 314 -11.52 -11.22 -17.85
CA ALA A 314 -10.94 -11.41 -19.19
C ALA A 314 -11.73 -10.66 -20.27
N ALA A 315 -13.07 -10.67 -20.21
CA ALA A 315 -13.93 -9.97 -21.16
C ALA A 315 -13.79 -8.44 -21.03
N VAL A 316 -13.78 -7.90 -19.78
CA VAL A 316 -13.60 -6.46 -19.54
C VAL A 316 -12.22 -6.00 -20.02
N TYR A 317 -11.16 -6.77 -19.73
CA TYR A 317 -9.82 -6.45 -20.22
C TYR A 317 -9.77 -6.42 -21.76
N ALA A 318 -10.46 -7.35 -22.42
CA ALA A 318 -10.49 -7.41 -23.88
C ALA A 318 -11.19 -6.19 -24.50
N ALA A 319 -12.21 -5.65 -23.86
CA ALA A 319 -12.96 -4.49 -24.35
C ALA A 319 -12.25 -3.15 -24.04
N LEU A 320 -11.39 -3.10 -23.01
CA LEU A 320 -10.80 -1.87 -22.50
C LEU A 320 -10.00 -1.05 -23.53
N PRO A 321 -9.13 -1.65 -24.40
CA PRO A 321 -8.37 -0.85 -25.36
C PRO A 321 -9.24 -0.07 -26.33
N MET A 322 -10.32 -0.67 -26.82
CA MET A 322 -11.28 0.01 -27.70
C MET A 322 -11.96 1.17 -26.96
N SER A 323 -12.50 0.91 -25.77
CA SER A 323 -13.14 1.96 -24.94
C SER A 323 -12.18 3.09 -24.51
N TYR A 324 -10.88 2.82 -24.45
CA TYR A 324 -9.88 3.84 -24.15
C TYR A 324 -9.59 4.76 -25.35
N CYS A 325 -9.74 4.24 -26.57
CA CYS A 325 -9.43 4.97 -27.80
C CYS A 325 -10.66 5.69 -28.41
N GLU A 326 -11.86 5.39 -27.93
CA GLU A 326 -13.09 6.13 -28.23
C GLU A 326 -13.13 7.49 -27.47
#